data_38d51206da3ad45c7c580a60299d7c19
#
_entry.id   38d51206da3ad45c7c580a60299d7c19
#
_cell.length_a   1.000
_cell.length_b   1.000
_cell.length_c   1.000
_cell.angle_alpha   90.00
_cell.angle_beta   90.00
_cell.angle_gamma   90.00
#
_symmetry.space_group_name_H-M   'P 1'
#
loop_
_entity.id
_entity.type
_entity.pdbx_description
1 polymer ?
#
loop_
_entity_poly.entity_id
_entity_poly.type
_entity_poly.pdbx_seq_one_letter_code
_entity_poly.pdbx_strand_id
1 'polypeptide(L)'
;MGESRKAFHFDLGTKELLEHYPSDKKFGWRKAWSDIRSFMEQHGFEHSQFSGYESIEPMGYDMAYAIMKSLNETYPWFSKCAHAATYTDIGERFDILTFLNSEVKDEEPTPEHAVRVSSERNNATRTSQQHEDNNKMMRQPQTKEIENR
;
A
#
# COMPACT_ATOMS: atom_id res chain seq x y z
N MET A 1 0.16 -30.74 -12.06
CA MET A 1 0.30 -29.27 -12.07
C MET A 1 1.66 -28.92 -11.49
N GLY A 2 2.41 -28.09 -12.19
CA GLY A 2 3.71 -27.67 -11.73
C GLY A 2 3.63 -26.76 -10.51
N GLU A 3 4.69 -26.73 -9.73
CA GLU A 3 4.85 -25.75 -8.66
C GLU A 3 5.06 -24.38 -9.26
N SER A 4 4.35 -23.37 -8.76
CA SER A 4 4.51 -21.95 -9.10
C SER A 4 4.47 -21.13 -7.84
N ARG A 5 4.98 -19.90 -7.89
CA ARG A 5 4.78 -18.95 -6.81
C ARG A 5 3.27 -18.66 -6.68
N LYS A 6 2.81 -18.46 -5.47
CA LYS A 6 1.40 -18.19 -5.17
C LYS A 6 1.24 -16.77 -4.65
N ALA A 7 0.25 -16.06 -5.18
CA ALA A 7 -0.22 -14.81 -4.57
C ALA A 7 -1.45 -15.10 -3.72
N PHE A 8 -1.45 -14.60 -2.49
CA PHE A 8 -2.57 -14.66 -1.58
C PHE A 8 -3.14 -13.27 -1.36
N HIS A 9 -4.44 -13.12 -1.58
CA HIS A 9 -5.17 -11.88 -1.34
C HIS A 9 -6.37 -12.15 -0.44
N PHE A 10 -6.65 -11.22 0.46
CA PHE A 10 -7.80 -11.29 1.33
C PHE A 10 -8.42 -9.91 1.55
N ASP A 11 -9.69 -9.91 1.91
CA ASP A 11 -10.43 -8.72 2.31
C ASP A 11 -11.06 -8.94 3.68
N LEU A 12 -10.73 -8.10 4.64
CA LEU A 12 -11.24 -8.16 6.01
C LEU A 12 -12.30 -7.10 6.25
N GLY A 13 -13.45 -7.51 6.75
CA GLY A 13 -14.51 -6.61 7.17
C GLY A 13 -14.18 -5.92 8.50
N THR A 14 -14.19 -4.60 8.53
CA THR A 14 -13.96 -3.81 9.76
C THR A 14 -14.99 -4.10 10.83
N LYS A 15 -16.26 -4.26 10.43
CA LYS A 15 -17.36 -4.58 11.35
C LYS A 15 -17.16 -5.94 12.00
N GLU A 16 -16.81 -6.93 11.21
CA GLU A 16 -16.56 -8.29 11.67
C GLU A 16 -15.33 -8.37 12.57
N LEU A 17 -14.28 -7.58 12.29
CA LEU A 17 -13.11 -7.45 13.15
C LEU A 17 -13.45 -6.82 14.51
N LEU A 18 -14.30 -5.80 14.54
CA LEU A 18 -14.79 -5.22 15.80
C LEU A 18 -15.54 -6.25 16.66
N GLU A 19 -16.25 -7.16 16.01
CA GLU A 19 -17.07 -8.16 16.69
C GLU A 19 -16.28 -9.42 17.11
N HIS A 20 -15.36 -9.88 16.28
CA HIS A 20 -14.72 -11.20 16.43
C HIS A 20 -13.24 -11.17 16.79
N TYR A 21 -12.53 -10.05 16.59
CA TYR A 21 -11.11 -9.98 16.92
C TYR A 21 -10.93 -9.93 18.45
N PRO A 22 -10.10 -10.81 19.04
CA PRO A 22 -9.94 -10.91 20.50
C PRO A 22 -9.08 -9.76 21.03
N SER A 23 -9.72 -8.66 21.44
CA SER A 23 -9.04 -7.53 22.06
C SER A 23 -9.98 -6.75 22.99
N ASP A 24 -9.50 -6.44 24.17
CA ASP A 24 -10.19 -5.59 25.14
C ASP A 24 -10.05 -4.09 24.83
N LYS A 25 -9.15 -3.73 23.92
CA LYS A 25 -8.88 -2.35 23.54
C LYS A 25 -9.81 -1.90 22.42
N LYS A 26 -10.34 -0.68 22.51
CA LYS A 26 -11.25 -0.08 21.52
C LYS A 26 -10.78 -0.21 20.06
N PHE A 27 -9.47 -0.13 19.80
CA PHE A 27 -8.87 -0.22 18.47
C PHE A 27 -7.94 -1.43 18.31
N GLY A 28 -8.01 -2.39 19.21
CA GLY A 28 -7.14 -3.57 19.21
C GLY A 28 -7.26 -4.43 17.95
N TRP A 29 -8.44 -4.44 17.33
CA TRP A 29 -8.72 -5.14 16.08
C TRP A 29 -7.80 -4.70 14.90
N ARG A 30 -7.22 -3.49 14.96
CA ARG A 30 -6.27 -3.03 13.95
C ARG A 30 -4.99 -3.86 13.88
N LYS A 31 -4.70 -4.61 14.95
CA LYS A 31 -3.57 -5.54 14.99
C LYS A 31 -3.75 -6.75 14.08
N ALA A 32 -4.96 -7.03 13.61
CA ALA A 32 -5.26 -8.16 12.73
C ALA A 32 -4.35 -8.24 11.50
N TRP A 33 -4.08 -7.12 10.84
CA TRP A 33 -3.19 -7.09 9.67
C TRP A 33 -1.74 -7.42 10.03
N SER A 34 -1.24 -6.94 11.16
CA SER A 34 0.12 -7.28 11.62
C SER A 34 0.23 -8.73 12.07
N ASP A 35 -0.82 -9.30 12.65
CA ASP A 35 -0.86 -10.72 13.01
C ASP A 35 -0.78 -11.62 11.78
N ILE A 36 -1.58 -11.32 10.75
CA ILE A 36 -1.54 -12.03 9.47
C ILE A 36 -0.18 -11.86 8.81
N ARG A 37 0.36 -10.65 8.79
CA ARG A 37 1.68 -10.37 8.21
C ARG A 37 2.76 -11.21 8.86
N SER A 38 2.85 -11.22 10.18
CA SER A 38 3.83 -12.01 10.92
C SER A 38 3.71 -13.50 10.62
N PHE A 39 2.49 -14.01 10.53
CA PHE A 39 2.23 -15.40 10.18
C PHE A 39 2.70 -15.71 8.76
N MET A 40 2.33 -14.88 7.78
CA MET A 40 2.67 -15.10 6.38
C MET A 40 4.20 -15.04 6.15
N GLU A 41 4.88 -14.07 6.74
CA GLU A 41 6.35 -13.95 6.68
C GLU A 41 7.05 -15.19 7.28
N GLN A 42 6.54 -15.75 8.38
CA GLN A 42 7.07 -16.98 8.99
C GLN A 42 6.86 -18.24 8.12
N HIS A 43 5.88 -18.19 7.21
CA HIS A 43 5.53 -19.31 6.32
C HIS A 43 6.02 -19.13 4.88
N GLY A 44 7.02 -18.28 4.66
CA GLY A 44 7.68 -18.13 3.37
C GLY A 44 6.94 -17.24 2.37
N PHE A 45 6.15 -16.28 2.86
CA PHE A 45 5.52 -15.25 2.05
C PHE A 45 6.14 -13.89 2.34
N GLU A 46 6.18 -13.04 1.35
CA GLU A 46 6.50 -11.63 1.46
C GLU A 46 5.26 -10.77 1.23
N HIS A 47 5.15 -9.65 1.94
CA HIS A 47 4.08 -8.70 1.72
C HIS A 47 4.30 -7.97 0.40
N SER A 48 3.34 -8.07 -0.52
CA SER A 48 3.42 -7.40 -1.81
C SER A 48 2.83 -6.00 -1.74
N GLN A 49 1.55 -5.87 -1.96
CA GLN A 49 0.85 -4.58 -1.90
C GLN A 49 -0.51 -4.75 -1.21
N PHE A 50 -0.91 -3.79 -0.40
CA PHE A 50 -2.19 -3.81 0.33
C PHE A 50 -2.41 -5.10 1.14
N SER A 51 -3.50 -5.80 0.92
CA SER A 51 -3.83 -7.10 1.54
C SER A 51 -3.33 -8.28 0.73
N GLY A 52 -2.15 -8.15 0.10
CA GLY A 52 -1.55 -9.16 -0.76
C GLY A 52 -0.22 -9.68 -0.23
N TYR A 53 -0.02 -10.98 -0.37
CA TYR A 53 1.21 -11.69 -0.05
C TYR A 53 1.62 -12.58 -1.21
N GLU A 54 2.91 -12.73 -1.41
CA GLU A 54 3.45 -13.60 -2.45
C GLU A 54 4.44 -14.58 -1.84
N SER A 55 4.34 -15.85 -2.23
CA SER A 55 5.33 -16.83 -1.79
C SER A 55 6.71 -16.51 -2.37
N ILE A 56 7.74 -16.62 -1.54
CA ILE A 56 9.14 -16.40 -1.94
C ILE A 56 9.55 -17.49 -2.92
N GLU A 57 9.22 -18.75 -2.59
CA GLU A 57 9.53 -19.92 -3.39
C GLU A 57 8.27 -20.47 -4.07
N PRO A 58 8.42 -21.17 -5.20
CA PRO A 58 7.34 -21.97 -5.78
C PRO A 58 6.81 -23.00 -4.79
N MET A 59 5.51 -23.23 -4.79
CA MET A 59 4.87 -24.25 -3.97
C MET A 59 3.69 -24.88 -4.68
N GLY A 60 3.39 -26.11 -4.30
CA GLY A 60 2.18 -26.80 -4.73
C GLY A 60 0.93 -26.22 -4.05
N TYR A 61 -0.21 -26.48 -4.68
CA TYR A 61 -1.50 -26.05 -4.15
C TYR A 61 -1.80 -26.62 -2.76
N ASP A 62 -1.42 -27.87 -2.52
CA ASP A 62 -1.62 -28.56 -1.24
C ASP A 62 -0.87 -27.85 -0.09
N MET A 63 0.36 -27.42 -0.35
CA MET A 63 1.15 -26.65 0.61
C MET A 63 0.49 -25.29 0.89
N ALA A 64 0.08 -24.58 -0.16
CA ALA A 64 -0.60 -23.30 -0.02
C ALA A 64 -1.88 -23.43 0.81
N TYR A 65 -2.65 -24.46 0.57
CA TYR A 65 -3.88 -24.76 1.32
C TYR A 65 -3.60 -25.09 2.79
N ALA A 66 -2.56 -25.90 3.05
CA ALA A 66 -2.14 -26.24 4.41
C ALA A 66 -1.72 -25.02 5.23
N ILE A 67 -1.03 -24.07 4.60
CA ILE A 67 -0.65 -22.81 5.24
C ILE A 67 -1.88 -22.00 5.61
N MET A 68 -2.88 -21.88 4.74
CA MET A 68 -4.11 -21.17 5.06
C MET A 68 -4.95 -21.84 6.15
N LYS A 69 -4.98 -23.16 6.15
CA LYS A 69 -5.59 -23.92 7.23
C LYS A 69 -4.92 -23.60 8.57
N SER A 70 -3.59 -23.61 8.61
CA SER A 70 -2.80 -23.25 9.78
C SER A 70 -3.03 -21.80 10.22
N LEU A 71 -3.16 -20.85 9.27
CA LEU A 71 -3.53 -19.47 9.58
C LEU A 71 -4.86 -19.39 10.33
N ASN A 72 -5.89 -20.09 9.82
CA ASN A 72 -7.21 -20.08 10.45
C ASN A 72 -7.24 -20.84 11.79
N GLU A 73 -6.43 -21.87 11.95
CA GLU A 73 -6.25 -22.56 13.24
C GLU A 73 -5.56 -21.66 14.28
N THR A 74 -4.56 -20.88 13.86
CA THR A 74 -3.86 -19.91 14.71
C THR A 74 -4.74 -18.72 15.05
N TYR A 75 -5.48 -18.22 14.07
CA TYR A 75 -6.39 -17.09 14.19
C TYR A 75 -7.82 -17.45 13.77
N PRO A 76 -8.61 -18.09 14.63
CA PRO A 76 -9.98 -18.53 14.30
C PRO A 76 -10.92 -17.40 13.87
N TRP A 77 -10.60 -16.17 14.25
CA TRP A 77 -11.31 -14.97 13.80
C TRP A 77 -11.14 -14.68 12.30
N PHE A 78 -10.09 -15.20 11.67
CA PHE A 78 -9.79 -14.90 10.26
C PHE A 78 -10.95 -15.27 9.34
N SER A 79 -11.42 -16.51 9.38
CA SER A 79 -12.53 -16.97 8.53
C SER A 79 -13.86 -16.29 8.85
N LYS A 80 -14.02 -15.75 10.07
CA LYS A 80 -15.22 -14.99 10.46
C LYS A 80 -15.20 -13.55 9.96
N CYS A 81 -14.01 -12.98 9.78
CA CYS A 81 -13.81 -11.60 9.40
C CYS A 81 -13.48 -11.41 7.91
N ALA A 82 -13.01 -12.46 7.22
CA ALA A 82 -12.68 -12.39 5.81
C ALA A 82 -13.93 -12.45 4.92
N HIS A 83 -14.13 -11.42 4.10
CA HIS A 83 -15.16 -11.40 3.06
C HIS A 83 -14.70 -12.15 1.81
N ALA A 84 -13.40 -12.14 1.55
CA ALA A 84 -12.77 -12.88 0.47
C ALA A 84 -11.36 -13.31 0.87
N ALA A 85 -10.94 -14.46 0.39
CA ALA A 85 -9.56 -14.93 0.47
C ALA A 85 -9.29 -15.81 -0.75
N THR A 86 -8.27 -15.48 -1.52
CA THR A 86 -7.97 -16.14 -2.79
C THR A 86 -6.50 -16.44 -2.94
N TYR A 87 -6.18 -17.58 -3.55
CA TYR A 87 -4.87 -17.85 -4.13
C TYR A 87 -4.90 -17.70 -5.64
N THR A 88 -3.79 -17.20 -6.19
CA THR A 88 -3.58 -17.10 -7.62
C THR A 88 -2.17 -17.58 -7.94
N ASP A 89 -2.02 -18.31 -9.01
CA ASP A 89 -0.71 -18.66 -9.54
C ASP A 89 -0.03 -17.43 -10.13
N ILE A 90 1.21 -17.20 -9.74
CA ILE A 90 2.03 -16.14 -10.32
C ILE A 90 2.76 -16.75 -11.51
N GLY A 91 2.46 -16.25 -12.71
CA GLY A 91 3.19 -16.54 -13.93
C GLY A 91 4.49 -15.76 -14.05
N GLU A 92 4.97 -15.57 -15.25
CA GLU A 92 6.14 -14.73 -15.51
C GLU A 92 5.86 -13.28 -15.13
N ARG A 93 6.86 -12.65 -14.52
CA ARG A 93 6.81 -11.24 -14.13
C ARG A 93 7.80 -10.45 -14.95
N PHE A 94 7.34 -9.35 -15.53
CA PHE A 94 8.13 -8.44 -16.33
C PHE A 94 8.28 -7.10 -15.60
N ASP A 95 9.50 -6.61 -15.46
CA ASP A 95 9.78 -5.28 -14.95
C ASP A 95 9.59 -4.24 -16.06
N ILE A 96 8.39 -3.68 -16.14
CA ILE A 96 8.03 -2.67 -17.13
C ILE A 96 8.74 -1.35 -16.87
N LEU A 97 9.03 -1.01 -15.62
CA LEU A 97 9.66 0.26 -15.27
C LEU A 97 11.11 0.31 -15.79
N THR A 98 11.87 -0.76 -15.62
CA THR A 98 13.21 -0.86 -16.19
C THR A 98 13.18 -0.78 -17.70
N PHE A 99 12.22 -1.42 -18.36
CA PHE A 99 12.02 -1.34 -19.80
C PHE A 99 11.72 0.09 -20.25
N LEU A 100 10.76 0.77 -19.65
CA LEU A 100 10.38 2.15 -19.99
C LEU A 100 11.54 3.13 -19.78
N ASN A 101 12.33 2.96 -18.72
CA ASN A 101 13.48 3.81 -18.45
C ASN A 101 14.66 3.55 -19.41
N SER A 102 14.75 2.37 -20.01
CA SER A 102 15.77 2.09 -21.02
C SER A 102 15.46 2.76 -22.36
N GLU A 103 14.20 2.85 -22.76
CA GLU A 103 13.79 3.52 -23.99
C GLU A 103 14.02 5.05 -23.94
N VAL A 104 13.89 5.68 -22.78
CA VAL A 104 14.10 7.12 -22.62
C VAL A 104 15.57 7.55 -22.80
N LYS A 105 16.52 6.62 -22.70
CA LYS A 105 17.95 6.93 -22.85
C LYS A 105 18.42 7.06 -24.29
N ASP A 106 17.66 6.57 -25.24
CA ASP A 106 18.02 6.58 -26.68
C ASP A 106 17.54 7.83 -27.42
N GLU A 107 16.73 8.68 -26.81
CA GLU A 107 16.40 10.01 -27.34
C GLU A 107 17.39 11.06 -26.79
N GLU A 108 18.40 11.41 -27.58
CA GLU A 108 19.17 12.64 -27.35
C GLU A 108 18.20 13.84 -27.34
N PRO A 109 18.21 14.65 -26.27
CA PRO A 109 17.30 15.78 -26.19
C PRO A 109 17.62 16.76 -27.32
N THR A 110 16.74 16.83 -28.30
CA THR A 110 16.83 17.90 -29.33
C THR A 110 16.75 19.26 -28.63
N PRO A 111 17.48 20.27 -29.09
CA PRO A 111 17.52 21.61 -28.47
C PRO A 111 16.14 22.22 -28.22
N GLU A 112 15.16 21.88 -29.04
CA GLU A 112 13.76 22.33 -28.87
C GLU A 112 13.05 21.77 -27.64
N HIS A 113 13.38 20.54 -27.22
CA HIS A 113 12.78 19.92 -26.04
C HIS A 113 13.33 20.53 -24.73
N ALA A 114 14.62 20.91 -24.72
CA ALA A 114 15.25 21.56 -23.57
C ALA A 114 14.65 22.95 -23.29
N VAL A 115 14.26 23.71 -24.31
CA VAL A 115 13.60 25.01 -24.14
C VAL A 115 12.20 24.89 -23.57
N ARG A 116 11.44 23.87 -23.94
CA ARG A 116 10.09 23.64 -23.45
C ARG A 116 10.05 23.27 -21.97
N VAL A 117 10.95 22.40 -21.52
CA VAL A 117 11.06 21.99 -20.11
C VAL A 117 11.49 23.14 -19.20
N SER A 118 12.35 24.04 -19.69
CA SER A 118 12.77 25.24 -18.95
C SER A 118 11.62 26.25 -18.78
N SER A 119 10.76 26.39 -19.77
CA SER A 119 9.59 27.28 -19.74
C SER A 119 8.52 26.78 -18.76
N GLU A 120 8.28 25.48 -18.70
CA GLU A 120 7.31 24.89 -17.77
C GLU A 120 7.77 24.95 -16.30
N ARG A 121 9.08 24.78 -16.03
CA ARG A 121 9.63 24.93 -14.66
C ARG A 121 9.50 26.35 -14.16
N ASN A 122 9.72 27.35 -15.01
CA ASN A 122 9.60 28.75 -14.61
C ASN A 122 8.16 29.14 -14.31
N ASN A 123 7.16 28.57 -14.98
CA ASN A 123 5.75 28.80 -14.70
C ASN A 123 5.30 28.11 -13.39
N ALA A 124 5.77 26.90 -13.12
CA ALA A 124 5.43 26.18 -11.88
C ALA A 124 5.99 26.92 -10.63
N THR A 125 7.20 27.45 -10.72
CA THR A 125 7.82 28.21 -9.62
C THR A 125 7.10 29.54 -9.37
N ARG A 126 6.62 30.21 -10.41
CA ARG A 126 5.89 31.47 -10.29
C ARG A 126 4.51 31.28 -9.64
N THR A 127 3.82 30.20 -9.93
CA THR A 127 2.51 29.88 -9.36
C THR A 127 2.61 29.53 -7.86
N SER A 128 3.69 28.86 -7.46
CA SER A 128 3.93 28.51 -6.05
C SER A 128 4.23 29.75 -5.19
N GLN A 129 4.96 30.72 -5.70
CA GLN A 129 5.26 31.96 -4.96
C GLN A 129 4.03 32.85 -4.79
N GLN A 130 3.16 32.93 -5.79
CA GLN A 130 1.90 33.70 -5.66
C GLN A 130 0.93 33.07 -4.64
N HIS A 131 0.98 31.76 -4.44
CA HIS A 131 0.14 31.08 -3.44
C HIS A 131 0.66 31.27 -2.01
N GLU A 132 1.98 31.37 -1.81
CA GLU A 132 2.56 31.64 -0.49
C GLU A 132 2.31 33.07 -0.02
N ASP A 133 2.40 34.04 -0.91
CA ASP A 133 2.15 35.45 -0.59
C ASP A 133 0.67 35.72 -0.23
N ASN A 134 -0.27 35.06 -0.86
CA ASN A 134 -1.69 35.15 -0.51
C ASN A 134 -2.03 34.48 0.84
N ASN A 135 -1.31 33.44 1.24
CA ASN A 135 -1.54 32.77 2.51
C ASN A 135 -0.95 33.54 3.70
N LYS A 136 0.07 34.36 3.45
CA LYS A 136 0.69 35.21 4.48
C LYS A 136 -0.14 36.44 4.83
N MET A 137 -0.95 36.96 3.89
CA MET A 137 -1.86 38.09 4.12
C MET A 137 -3.11 37.76 4.93
N MET A 138 -3.53 36.47 4.97
CA MET A 138 -4.73 36.05 5.72
C MET A 138 -4.48 35.67 7.19
N ARG A 139 -3.23 35.71 7.66
CA ARG A 139 -2.90 35.41 9.06
C ARG A 139 -2.47 36.66 9.82
N GLN A 140 -3.36 37.64 9.95
CA GLN A 140 -3.22 38.63 10.99
C GLN A 140 -3.92 38.15 12.28
N PRO A 141 -3.24 38.07 13.41
CA PRO A 141 -3.87 37.72 14.68
C PRO A 141 -4.83 38.85 15.09
N GLN A 142 -6.09 38.54 15.24
CA GLN A 142 -7.01 39.41 15.94
C GLN A 142 -6.62 39.42 17.42
N THR A 143 -6.02 40.47 17.86
CA THR A 143 -5.86 40.78 19.28
C THR A 143 -7.24 41.04 19.86
N LYS A 144 -7.76 40.13 20.66
CA LYS A 144 -8.88 40.40 21.55
C LYS A 144 -8.38 41.30 22.69
N GLU A 145 -8.76 42.55 22.69
CA GLU A 145 -8.72 43.37 23.89
C GLU A 145 -9.68 42.74 24.92
N ILE A 146 -9.11 42.31 26.02
CA ILE A 146 -9.87 41.93 27.21
C ILE A 146 -10.03 43.20 28.01
N GLU A 147 -11.18 43.84 27.91
CA GLU A 147 -11.59 44.92 28.80
C GLU A 147 -11.96 44.31 30.15
N ASN A 148 -11.11 44.58 31.14
CA ASN A 148 -11.40 44.30 32.53
C ASN A 148 -12.36 45.35 33.07
N ARG A 149 -13.52 44.94 33.53
CA ARG A 149 -14.32 45.59 34.53
C ARG A 149 -14.74 44.66 35.63
#